data_f57c641d1f97f4a0cecd6e2ab0c98280
#
_entry.id   f57c641d1f97f4a0cecd6e2ab0c98280
#
_cell.length_a   1.000
_cell.length_b   1.000
_cell.length_c   1.000
_cell.angle_alpha   90.00
_cell.angle_beta   90.00
_cell.angle_gamma   90.00
#
_symmetry.space_group_name_H-M   'P 1'
#
loop_
_entity.id
_entity.type
_entity.pdbx_description
1 polymer ?
#
loop_
_entity_poly.entity_id
_entity_poly.type
_entity_poly.pdbx_seq_one_letter_code
_entity_poly.pdbx_strand_id
1 'polypeptide(L)'
;MKKLKRLKMKKNNIWLVVCVFFTLTTFGQIKEVETEIFKVVYDEGLEQPIKLSYRVKCPLGDASRSGLDFRKYDGVHTSDNDDYSKNVYDKGHLAPAAAFNCDREMVRSTFSYLNCALQHEGLNRGPWKELERFERDLAKLYIVDVVIEVIFTGDVQKVPGGATIPTGFEKTIYFDGKEYTFYFPNQDVAGQDWFNFLKFQN
;
A
#
# COMPACT_ATOMS: atom_id res chain seq x y z
N MET A 1 -79.02 0.58 -47.30
CA MET A 1 -77.81 -0.25 -47.26
C MET A 1 -76.59 0.63 -46.96
N LYS A 2 -76.10 0.65 -45.70
CA LYS A 2 -74.96 1.48 -45.26
C LYS A 2 -73.71 0.59 -45.29
N LYS A 3 -72.65 0.99 -46.09
CA LYS A 3 -71.37 0.33 -46.19
C LYS A 3 -70.54 0.66 -44.96
N LEU A 4 -70.19 -0.34 -44.14
CA LEU A 4 -69.19 -0.23 -43.10
C LEU A 4 -67.79 -0.11 -43.74
N LYS A 5 -67.10 0.99 -43.47
CA LYS A 5 -65.66 1.13 -43.77
C LYS A 5 -64.82 0.38 -42.66
N ARG A 6 -64.05 -0.61 -43.08
CA ARG A 6 -63.03 -1.29 -42.20
C ARG A 6 -61.88 -0.33 -41.97
N LEU A 7 -61.66 0.04 -40.71
CA LEU A 7 -60.40 0.71 -40.29
C LEU A 7 -59.29 -0.33 -40.24
N LYS A 8 -58.21 -0.10 -40.99
CA LYS A 8 -56.96 -0.84 -40.87
C LYS A 8 -56.14 -0.24 -39.72
N MET A 9 -56.00 -0.97 -38.64
CA MET A 9 -55.05 -0.64 -37.60
C MET A 9 -53.62 -0.94 -38.08
N LYS A 10 -52.74 0.10 -38.10
CA LYS A 10 -51.29 -0.07 -38.27
C LYS A 10 -50.72 -0.63 -36.99
N LYS A 11 -50.13 -1.81 -37.04
CA LYS A 11 -49.28 -2.32 -35.94
C LYS A 11 -47.97 -1.56 -35.94
N ASN A 12 -47.77 -0.66 -34.98
CA ASN A 12 -46.48 -0.06 -34.73
C ASN A 12 -45.67 -1.08 -33.88
N ASN A 13 -44.67 -1.69 -34.49
CA ASN A 13 -43.68 -2.49 -33.75
C ASN A 13 -42.76 -1.53 -33.03
N ILE A 14 -42.98 -1.30 -31.73
CA ILE A 14 -42.04 -0.64 -30.84
C ILE A 14 -41.01 -1.66 -30.43
N TRP A 15 -39.82 -1.58 -31.00
CA TRP A 15 -38.66 -2.32 -30.53
C TRP A 15 -38.14 -1.66 -29.24
N LEU A 16 -38.41 -2.29 -28.09
CA LEU A 16 -37.85 -1.86 -26.82
C LEU A 16 -36.36 -2.28 -26.81
N VAL A 17 -35.47 -1.31 -27.10
CA VAL A 17 -34.01 -1.54 -26.92
C VAL A 17 -33.74 -1.46 -25.43
N VAL A 18 -33.63 -2.61 -24.78
CA VAL A 18 -33.15 -2.72 -23.40
C VAL A 18 -31.63 -2.57 -23.42
N CYS A 19 -31.14 -1.35 -23.17
CA CYS A 19 -29.74 -1.12 -22.90
C CYS A 19 -29.40 -1.72 -21.52
N VAL A 20 -28.87 -2.91 -21.50
CA VAL A 20 -28.26 -3.48 -20.29
C VAL A 20 -26.93 -2.79 -20.09
N PHE A 21 -26.91 -1.81 -19.19
CA PHE A 21 -25.65 -1.24 -18.69
C PHE A 21 -24.99 -2.30 -17.81
N PHE A 22 -24.04 -3.05 -18.38
CA PHE A 22 -23.07 -3.79 -17.58
C PHE A 22 -22.17 -2.77 -16.90
N THR A 23 -22.41 -2.49 -15.63
CA THR A 23 -21.41 -1.85 -14.79
C THR A 23 -20.30 -2.87 -14.58
N LEU A 24 -19.23 -2.76 -15.37
CA LEU A 24 -17.97 -3.44 -15.05
C LEU A 24 -17.47 -2.84 -13.73
N THR A 25 -17.78 -3.48 -12.62
CA THR A 25 -17.04 -3.27 -11.40
C THR A 25 -15.65 -3.83 -11.65
N THR A 26 -14.69 -2.97 -11.96
CA THR A 26 -13.28 -3.33 -11.92
C THR A 26 -12.93 -3.62 -10.47
N PHE A 27 -13.00 -4.88 -10.07
CA PHE A 27 -12.32 -5.32 -8.87
C PHE A 27 -10.83 -5.10 -9.11
N GLY A 28 -10.19 -4.35 -8.23
CA GLY A 28 -8.75 -4.17 -8.27
C GLY A 28 -8.09 -5.57 -8.33
N GLN A 29 -7.12 -5.72 -9.22
CA GLN A 29 -6.43 -6.99 -9.34
C GLN A 29 -5.39 -7.09 -8.23
N ILE A 30 -5.45 -8.14 -7.40
CA ILE A 30 -4.42 -8.44 -6.42
C ILE A 30 -3.21 -9.02 -7.15
N LYS A 31 -2.04 -8.48 -6.87
CA LYS A 31 -0.74 -8.94 -7.38
C LYS A 31 0.14 -9.40 -6.23
N GLU A 32 0.67 -10.59 -6.35
CA GLU A 32 1.73 -11.08 -5.47
C GLU A 32 3.05 -10.98 -6.21
N VAL A 33 4.00 -10.24 -5.63
CA VAL A 33 5.33 -10.02 -6.20
C VAL A 33 6.38 -10.40 -5.18
N GLU A 34 7.30 -11.26 -5.57
CA GLU A 34 8.49 -11.60 -4.81
C GLU A 34 9.70 -10.98 -5.49
N THR A 35 10.45 -10.18 -4.73
CA THR A 35 11.72 -9.59 -5.13
C THR A 35 12.86 -10.22 -4.35
N GLU A 36 14.09 -9.82 -4.62
CA GLU A 36 15.25 -10.27 -3.84
C GLU A 36 15.22 -9.82 -2.38
N ILE A 37 14.53 -8.70 -2.08
CA ILE A 37 14.59 -8.04 -0.77
C ILE A 37 13.28 -8.04 0.00
N PHE A 38 12.13 -8.18 -0.66
CA PHE A 38 10.81 -8.26 -0.03
C PHE A 38 9.82 -9.08 -0.85
N LYS A 39 8.77 -9.55 -0.17
CA LYS A 39 7.56 -10.09 -0.78
C LYS A 39 6.40 -9.14 -0.50
N VAL A 40 5.58 -8.86 -1.49
CA VAL A 40 4.46 -7.93 -1.37
C VAL A 40 3.20 -8.49 -2.01
N VAL A 41 2.08 -8.25 -1.35
CA VAL A 41 0.73 -8.36 -1.92
C VAL A 41 0.25 -6.94 -2.17
N TYR A 42 -0.03 -6.61 -3.42
CA TYR A 42 -0.41 -5.28 -3.88
C TYR A 42 -1.83 -5.29 -4.44
N ASP A 43 -2.65 -4.32 -4.07
CA ASP A 43 -3.98 -4.12 -4.63
C ASP A 43 -3.97 -2.96 -5.62
N GLU A 44 -4.13 -3.27 -6.92
CA GLU A 44 -4.16 -2.29 -8.01
C GLU A 44 -5.38 -1.35 -7.95
N GLY A 45 -6.48 -1.76 -7.32
CA GLY A 45 -7.68 -0.94 -7.14
C GLY A 45 -7.55 0.07 -5.99
N LEU A 46 -6.76 -0.26 -4.99
CA LEU A 46 -6.35 0.65 -3.92
C LEU A 46 -5.14 1.49 -4.33
N GLU A 47 -4.36 1.03 -5.31
CA GLU A 47 -3.03 1.53 -5.67
C GLU A 47 -2.08 1.56 -4.47
N GLN A 48 -2.18 0.52 -3.62
CA GLN A 48 -1.41 0.40 -2.39
C GLN A 48 -1.00 -1.06 -2.13
N PRO A 49 0.17 -1.28 -1.49
CA PRO A 49 0.46 -2.58 -0.89
C PRO A 49 -0.53 -2.85 0.24
N ILE A 50 -1.00 -4.09 0.36
CA ILE A 50 -1.87 -4.53 1.46
C ILE A 50 -1.10 -5.40 2.47
N LYS A 51 -0.03 -6.05 2.02
CA LYS A 51 0.87 -6.81 2.89
C LYS A 51 2.28 -6.80 2.31
N LEU A 52 3.29 -6.67 3.17
CA LEU A 52 4.68 -6.77 2.78
C LEU A 52 5.48 -7.49 3.86
N SER A 53 6.43 -8.32 3.46
CA SER A 53 7.37 -8.96 4.38
C SER A 53 8.80 -8.83 3.89
N TYR A 54 9.73 -8.67 4.83
CA TYR A 54 11.16 -8.59 4.55
C TYR A 54 12.00 -9.11 5.71
N ARG A 55 13.27 -9.40 5.42
CA ARG A 55 14.31 -9.67 6.43
C ARG A 55 15.33 -8.54 6.44
N VAL A 56 15.68 -8.03 7.59
CA VAL A 56 16.77 -7.05 7.73
C VAL A 56 18.07 -7.72 7.32
N LYS A 57 18.73 -7.23 6.24
CA LYS A 57 19.94 -7.86 5.69
C LYS A 57 21.22 -7.13 6.10
N CYS A 58 21.17 -5.81 6.22
CA CYS A 58 22.36 -4.97 6.32
C CYS A 58 22.26 -3.95 7.45
N PRO A 59 22.26 -4.39 8.74
CA PRO A 59 22.08 -3.48 9.86
C PRO A 59 23.24 -2.46 10.04
N LEU A 60 24.39 -2.72 9.43
CA LEU A 60 25.62 -1.91 9.55
C LEU A 60 26.09 -1.35 8.19
N GLY A 61 25.30 -1.46 7.13
CA GLY A 61 25.67 -0.94 5.83
C GLY A 61 25.62 0.61 5.77
N ASP A 62 26.28 1.18 4.76
CA ASP A 62 26.42 2.64 4.56
C ASP A 62 26.18 3.09 3.11
N ALA A 63 25.66 2.20 2.25
CA ALA A 63 25.39 2.52 0.85
C ALA A 63 24.43 3.71 0.72
N SER A 64 24.86 4.69 -0.11
CA SER A 64 24.13 5.94 -0.29
C SER A 64 22.82 5.76 -1.07
N ARG A 65 21.76 6.41 -0.58
CA ARG A 65 20.47 6.55 -1.29
C ARG A 65 20.36 7.85 -2.10
N SER A 66 21.41 8.66 -2.16
CA SER A 66 21.40 9.94 -2.86
C SER A 66 21.07 9.78 -4.35
N GLY A 67 20.15 10.60 -4.87
CA GLY A 67 19.69 10.56 -6.25
C GLY A 67 18.81 9.38 -6.62
N LEU A 68 18.31 8.59 -5.64
CA LEU A 68 17.30 7.57 -5.87
C LEU A 68 15.91 8.17 -5.67
N ASP A 69 14.97 7.77 -6.53
CA ASP A 69 13.54 8.07 -6.42
C ASP A 69 12.74 6.82 -6.71
N PHE A 70 11.47 6.82 -6.27
CA PHE A 70 10.55 5.71 -6.45
C PHE A 70 10.22 5.48 -7.93
N ARG A 71 10.11 4.20 -8.31
CA ARG A 71 9.84 3.76 -9.67
C ARG A 71 8.64 2.83 -9.70
N LYS A 72 7.87 2.94 -10.79
CA LYS A 72 6.81 1.98 -11.10
C LYS A 72 7.41 0.60 -11.32
N TYR A 73 6.62 -0.42 -11.08
CA TYR A 73 6.98 -1.81 -11.32
C TYR A 73 6.24 -2.33 -12.55
N ASP A 74 6.95 -2.93 -13.48
CA ASP A 74 6.35 -3.40 -14.73
C ASP A 74 5.27 -4.45 -14.49
N GLY A 75 4.13 -4.29 -15.15
CA GLY A 75 3.00 -5.23 -15.05
C GLY A 75 2.14 -5.08 -13.79
N VAL A 76 2.38 -4.05 -12.96
CA VAL A 76 1.53 -3.70 -11.82
C VAL A 76 1.13 -2.24 -11.90
N HIS A 77 -0.18 -1.97 -11.80
CA HIS A 77 -0.70 -0.61 -11.68
C HIS A 77 -0.47 -0.12 -10.25
N THR A 78 0.52 0.76 -10.06
CA THR A 78 0.89 1.27 -8.74
C THR A 78 0.55 2.74 -8.60
N SER A 79 0.50 3.24 -7.34
CA SER A 79 0.60 4.68 -7.06
C SER A 79 1.79 5.32 -7.78
N ASP A 80 1.80 6.64 -7.87
CA ASP A 80 2.88 7.39 -8.50
C ASP A 80 3.14 8.75 -7.82
N ASN A 81 3.92 9.63 -8.45
CA ASN A 81 4.28 10.93 -7.85
C ASN A 81 3.07 11.83 -7.57
N ASP A 82 2.02 11.73 -8.37
CA ASP A 82 0.85 12.61 -8.25
C ASP A 82 0.08 12.31 -6.96
N ASP A 83 0.08 11.05 -6.51
CA ASP A 83 -0.56 10.62 -5.27
C ASP A 83 0.07 11.25 -4.01
N TYR A 84 1.34 11.60 -4.08
CA TYR A 84 2.10 12.19 -2.96
C TYR A 84 2.27 13.71 -3.09
N SER A 85 1.62 14.31 -4.09
CA SER A 85 1.73 15.75 -4.34
C SER A 85 0.71 16.54 -3.53
N LYS A 86 1.16 17.62 -2.87
CA LYS A 86 0.31 18.60 -2.17
C LYS A 86 -0.61 18.02 -1.09
N ASN A 87 -0.13 17.01 -0.38
CA ASN A 87 -0.80 16.44 0.79
C ASN A 87 0.20 16.17 1.93
N VAL A 88 -0.26 15.59 3.03
CA VAL A 88 0.52 15.33 4.25
C VAL A 88 1.17 13.94 4.26
N TYR A 89 1.09 13.20 3.17
CA TYR A 89 1.59 11.83 3.10
C TYR A 89 2.96 11.80 2.42
N ASP A 90 3.91 11.19 3.10
CA ASP A 90 5.20 10.83 2.54
C ASP A 90 5.07 9.57 1.67
N LYS A 91 6.02 9.38 0.74
CA LYS A 91 6.31 8.09 0.12
C LYS A 91 6.92 7.18 1.19
N GLY A 92 6.05 6.61 2.04
CA GLY A 92 6.48 5.80 3.18
C GLY A 92 7.01 4.44 2.74
N HIS A 93 8.30 4.17 2.98
CA HIS A 93 8.84 2.83 2.78
C HIS A 93 8.22 1.86 3.78
N LEU A 94 7.78 0.67 3.30
CA LEU A 94 7.44 -0.44 4.18
C LEU A 94 8.70 -1.23 4.56
N ALA A 95 9.49 -1.68 3.58
CA ALA A 95 10.83 -2.21 3.79
C ALA A 95 11.85 -1.06 3.67
N PRO A 96 12.44 -0.60 4.79
CA PRO A 96 13.24 0.62 4.80
C PRO A 96 14.58 0.45 4.08
N ALA A 97 15.00 1.47 3.32
CA ALA A 97 16.26 1.46 2.61
C ALA A 97 17.47 1.15 3.51
N ALA A 98 17.42 1.61 4.78
CA ALA A 98 18.49 1.39 5.74
C ALA A 98 18.62 -0.07 6.22
N ALA A 99 17.62 -0.93 5.98
CA ALA A 99 17.71 -2.36 6.27
C ALA A 99 18.45 -3.15 5.17
N PHE A 100 18.79 -2.50 4.04
CA PHE A 100 19.36 -3.10 2.84
C PHE A 100 20.60 -2.36 2.31
N ASN A 101 21.21 -1.52 3.11
CA ASN A 101 22.28 -0.63 2.67
C ASN A 101 23.69 -1.26 2.64
N CYS A 102 23.79 -2.58 2.39
CA CYS A 102 25.07 -3.25 2.07
C CYS A 102 25.67 -2.74 0.76
N ASP A 103 24.81 -2.53 -0.23
CA ASP A 103 25.21 -2.00 -1.53
C ASP A 103 24.09 -1.14 -2.14
N ARG A 104 24.46 -0.38 -3.19
CA ARG A 104 23.56 0.58 -3.81
C ARG A 104 22.39 -0.07 -4.58
N GLU A 105 22.57 -1.26 -5.12
CA GLU A 105 21.50 -1.93 -5.88
C GLU A 105 20.42 -2.46 -4.93
N MET A 106 20.81 -2.99 -3.78
CA MET A 106 19.84 -3.34 -2.73
C MET A 106 19.06 -2.11 -2.26
N VAL A 107 19.76 -0.99 -1.99
CA VAL A 107 19.08 0.29 -1.65
C VAL A 107 18.12 0.71 -2.77
N ARG A 108 18.58 0.67 -4.05
CA ARG A 108 17.75 1.03 -5.21
C ARG A 108 16.48 0.18 -5.30
N SER A 109 16.57 -1.10 -4.97
CA SER A 109 15.44 -2.04 -5.00
C SER A 109 14.35 -1.69 -3.98
N THR A 110 14.67 -0.97 -2.91
CA THR A 110 13.65 -0.45 -1.97
C THR A 110 12.84 0.71 -2.54
N PHE A 111 13.35 1.43 -3.55
CA PHE A 111 12.68 2.56 -4.19
C PHE A 111 11.73 2.11 -5.30
N SER A 112 10.78 1.26 -4.95
CA SER A 112 9.67 0.80 -5.79
C SER A 112 8.34 1.22 -5.18
N TYR A 113 7.37 1.66 -6.00
CA TYR A 113 6.02 1.92 -5.52
C TYR A 113 5.32 0.67 -4.97
N LEU A 114 5.81 -0.54 -5.26
CA LEU A 114 5.37 -1.76 -4.56
C LEU A 114 5.70 -1.74 -3.06
N ASN A 115 6.74 -1.00 -2.68
CA ASN A 115 7.26 -0.87 -1.31
C ASN A 115 6.89 0.48 -0.69
N CYS A 116 5.94 1.19 -1.27
CA CYS A 116 5.59 2.57 -0.92
C CYS A 116 4.12 2.65 -0.54
N ALA A 117 3.82 3.25 0.62
CA ALA A 117 2.46 3.54 1.05
C ALA A 117 2.28 5.03 1.35
N LEU A 118 1.03 5.52 1.20
CA LEU A 118 0.63 6.86 1.66
C LEU A 118 0.70 6.90 3.19
N GLN A 119 1.82 7.32 3.75
CA GLN A 119 2.07 7.34 5.19
C GLN A 119 2.15 8.77 5.70
N HIS A 120 1.33 9.10 6.71
CA HIS A 120 1.33 10.45 7.28
C HIS A 120 2.75 10.85 7.72
N GLU A 121 3.18 12.07 7.39
CA GLU A 121 4.54 12.53 7.65
C GLU A 121 4.94 12.47 9.13
N GLY A 122 4.00 12.79 10.05
CA GLY A 122 4.23 12.69 11.49
C GLY A 122 4.47 11.26 11.98
N LEU A 123 3.84 10.26 11.32
CA LEU A 123 4.10 8.85 11.57
C LEU A 123 5.43 8.42 10.95
N ASN A 124 5.61 8.64 9.65
CA ASN A 124 6.75 8.16 8.87
C ASN A 124 8.09 8.70 9.41
N ARG A 125 8.14 10.00 9.71
CA ARG A 125 9.36 10.67 10.20
C ARG A 125 9.58 10.53 11.71
N GLY A 126 8.56 10.11 12.44
CA GLY A 126 8.50 9.92 13.88
C GLY A 126 8.63 8.46 14.34
N PRO A 127 7.61 7.91 15.03
CA PRO A 127 7.69 6.61 15.70
C PRO A 127 7.95 5.44 14.74
N TRP A 128 7.50 5.50 13.48
CA TRP A 128 7.80 4.47 12.49
C TRP A 128 9.30 4.36 12.22
N LYS A 129 9.96 5.49 11.96
CA LYS A 129 11.41 5.56 11.74
C LYS A 129 12.21 5.08 12.97
N GLU A 130 11.73 5.36 14.18
CA GLU A 130 12.40 4.92 15.42
C GLU A 130 12.28 3.40 15.59
N LEU A 131 11.11 2.81 15.28
CA LEU A 131 10.94 1.36 15.27
C LEU A 131 11.85 0.69 14.22
N GLU A 132 12.00 1.26 13.03
CA GLU A 132 12.96 0.77 12.03
C GLU A 132 14.41 0.82 12.51
N ARG A 133 14.77 1.80 13.34
CA ARG A 133 16.08 1.84 13.97
C ARG A 133 16.25 0.67 14.94
N PHE A 134 15.24 0.40 15.76
CA PHE A 134 15.22 -0.73 16.68
C PHE A 134 15.35 -2.07 15.94
N GLU A 135 14.64 -2.27 14.82
CA GLU A 135 14.78 -3.45 13.96
C GLU A 135 16.23 -3.69 13.53
N ARG A 136 16.93 -2.62 13.11
CA ARG A 136 18.33 -2.71 12.70
C ARG A 136 19.26 -2.98 13.89
N ASP A 137 18.95 -2.45 15.06
CA ASP A 137 19.74 -2.73 16.26
C ASP A 137 19.59 -4.19 16.70
N LEU A 138 18.39 -4.75 16.63
CA LEU A 138 18.15 -6.18 16.85
C LEU A 138 18.90 -7.04 15.82
N ALA A 139 18.92 -6.63 14.56
CA ALA A 139 19.53 -7.38 13.47
C ALA A 139 21.06 -7.48 13.57
N LYS A 140 21.70 -6.71 14.45
CA LYS A 140 23.12 -6.89 14.80
C LYS A 140 23.38 -8.16 15.59
N LEU A 141 22.35 -8.72 16.25
CA LEU A 141 22.45 -9.84 17.18
C LEU A 141 21.61 -11.05 16.74
N TYR A 142 20.50 -10.81 16.03
CA TYR A 142 19.49 -11.81 15.68
C TYR A 142 19.14 -11.74 14.20
N ILE A 143 18.55 -12.82 13.70
CA ILE A 143 17.78 -12.76 12.44
C ILE A 143 16.47 -12.03 12.75
N VAL A 144 16.18 -10.97 12.02
CA VAL A 144 14.97 -10.15 12.17
C VAL A 144 14.13 -10.24 10.91
N ASP A 145 12.97 -10.86 11.03
CA ASP A 145 11.94 -10.89 10.01
C ASP A 145 10.82 -9.92 10.38
N VAL A 146 10.30 -9.20 9.39
CA VAL A 146 9.25 -8.20 9.57
C VAL A 146 8.10 -8.47 8.60
N VAL A 147 6.88 -8.40 9.12
CA VAL A 147 5.65 -8.44 8.34
C VAL A 147 4.86 -7.17 8.60
N ILE A 148 4.37 -6.54 7.55
CA ILE A 148 3.54 -5.34 7.62
C ILE A 148 2.23 -5.62 6.92
N GLU A 149 1.12 -5.34 7.59
CA GLU A 149 -0.21 -5.28 7.02
C GLU A 149 -0.65 -3.82 6.94
N VAL A 150 -1.07 -3.41 5.75
CA VAL A 150 -1.58 -2.07 5.50
C VAL A 150 -3.09 -2.12 5.64
N ILE A 151 -3.64 -1.34 6.55
CA ILE A 151 -5.03 -1.46 7.00
C ILE A 151 -5.92 -0.43 6.29
N PHE A 152 -7.03 -0.91 5.75
CA PHE A 152 -8.08 -0.12 5.10
C PHE A 152 -9.41 -0.49 5.73
N THR A 153 -9.88 0.30 6.70
CA THR A 153 -11.13 0.04 7.43
C THR A 153 -12.04 1.26 7.44
N GLY A 154 -13.35 1.04 7.47
CA GLY A 154 -14.34 2.12 7.44
C GLY A 154 -14.39 2.85 6.10
N ASP A 155 -14.72 4.13 6.13
CA ASP A 155 -14.80 4.99 4.95
C ASP A 155 -13.39 5.46 4.54
N VAL A 156 -12.73 4.66 3.73
CA VAL A 156 -11.41 4.99 3.19
C VAL A 156 -11.51 6.12 2.16
N GLN A 157 -10.58 7.04 2.22
CA GLN A 157 -10.49 8.17 1.31
C GLN A 157 -9.38 7.93 0.27
N LYS A 158 -9.47 8.63 -0.85
CA LYS A 158 -8.43 8.66 -1.89
C LYS A 158 -7.78 10.03 -1.96
N VAL A 159 -6.50 10.05 -2.29
CA VAL A 159 -5.84 11.28 -2.72
C VAL A 159 -6.31 11.67 -4.13
N PRO A 160 -6.13 12.95 -4.56
CA PRO A 160 -6.52 13.36 -5.92
C PRO A 160 -5.89 12.54 -7.05
N GLY A 161 -4.72 11.94 -6.85
CA GLY A 161 -4.04 11.07 -7.80
C GLY A 161 -4.75 9.74 -8.04
N GLY A 162 -5.50 9.23 -7.07
CA GLY A 162 -6.30 8.00 -7.19
C GLY A 162 -6.01 6.97 -6.11
N ALA A 163 -4.82 6.98 -5.54
CA ALA A 163 -4.41 6.01 -4.51
C ALA A 163 -5.24 6.16 -3.22
N THR A 164 -5.57 5.04 -2.62
CA THR A 164 -6.37 4.97 -1.40
C THR A 164 -5.50 5.19 -0.17
N ILE A 165 -5.96 6.04 0.75
CA ILE A 165 -5.25 6.36 1.98
C ILE A 165 -5.46 5.22 3.00
N PRO A 166 -4.39 4.54 3.46
CA PRO A 166 -4.50 3.58 4.54
C PRO A 166 -5.00 4.23 5.83
N THR A 167 -5.80 3.51 6.61
CA THR A 167 -6.23 3.97 7.94
C THR A 167 -5.20 3.67 9.03
N GLY A 168 -4.29 2.74 8.78
CA GLY A 168 -3.21 2.38 9.69
C GLY A 168 -2.29 1.31 9.14
N PHE A 169 -1.33 0.94 9.96
CA PHE A 169 -0.34 -0.09 9.66
C PHE A 169 -0.17 -1.01 10.87
N GLU A 170 -0.19 -2.30 10.62
CA GLU A 170 0.21 -3.29 11.62
C GLU A 170 1.58 -3.82 11.23
N LYS A 171 2.56 -3.69 12.13
CA LYS A 171 3.93 -4.15 11.89
C LYS A 171 4.30 -5.19 12.94
N THR A 172 4.64 -6.39 12.50
CA THR A 172 5.07 -7.49 13.35
C THR A 172 6.53 -7.79 13.11
N ILE A 173 7.30 -7.83 14.18
CA ILE A 173 8.75 -8.12 14.21
C ILE A 173 8.98 -9.46 14.85
N TYR A 174 9.67 -10.36 14.16
CA TYR A 174 10.04 -11.69 14.63
C TYR A 174 11.56 -11.75 14.84
N PHE A 175 11.98 -12.11 16.04
CA PHE A 175 13.40 -12.36 16.36
C PHE A 175 13.52 -13.25 17.60
N ASP A 176 14.53 -14.11 17.67
CA ASP A 176 14.84 -14.97 18.83
C ASP A 176 13.60 -15.77 19.31
N GLY A 177 12.80 -16.28 18.38
CA GLY A 177 11.56 -17.01 18.67
C GLY A 177 10.44 -16.20 19.30
N LYS A 178 10.57 -14.87 19.34
CA LYS A 178 9.58 -13.93 19.87
C LYS A 178 8.89 -13.17 18.74
N GLU A 179 7.68 -12.69 19.03
CA GLU A 179 6.86 -11.90 18.15
C GLU A 179 6.40 -10.63 18.87
N TYR A 180 6.54 -9.48 18.21
CA TYR A 180 6.07 -8.18 18.71
C TYR A 180 5.30 -7.47 17.62
N THR A 181 4.04 -7.19 17.88
CA THR A 181 3.14 -6.53 16.93
C THR A 181 2.82 -5.11 17.41
N PHE A 182 2.96 -4.15 16.50
CA PHE A 182 2.67 -2.73 16.71
C PHE A 182 1.55 -2.30 15.77
N TYR A 183 0.60 -1.49 16.26
CA TYR A 183 -0.41 -0.86 15.43
C TYR A 183 -0.22 0.65 15.43
N PHE A 184 -0.02 1.22 14.24
CA PHE A 184 0.12 2.65 14.03
C PHE A 184 -1.09 3.19 13.26
N PRO A 185 -1.88 4.11 13.84
CA PRO A 185 -2.87 4.85 13.06
C PRO A 185 -2.17 5.77 12.06
N ASN A 186 -2.68 5.88 10.85
CA ASN A 186 -2.09 6.71 9.79
C ASN A 186 -2.48 8.19 9.95
N GLN A 187 -1.98 8.82 10.98
CA GLN A 187 -2.27 10.21 11.38
C GLN A 187 -1.03 10.89 11.96
N ASP A 188 -1.17 12.16 12.34
CA ASP A 188 -0.08 12.85 13.04
C ASP A 188 0.12 12.26 14.45
N VAL A 189 1.23 11.59 14.62
CA VAL A 189 1.71 11.01 15.89
C VAL A 189 3.15 11.45 16.17
N ALA A 190 3.56 12.58 15.59
CA ALA A 190 4.90 13.12 15.80
C ALA A 190 5.21 13.30 17.30
N GLY A 191 6.42 12.91 17.69
CA GLY A 191 6.89 13.02 19.08
C GLY A 191 6.37 11.95 20.04
N GLN A 192 5.51 11.01 19.59
CA GLN A 192 5.12 9.87 20.40
C GLN A 192 6.23 8.79 20.37
N ASP A 193 6.40 8.10 21.50
CA ASP A 193 7.30 6.95 21.58
C ASP A 193 6.70 5.77 20.79
N TRP A 194 7.51 5.13 19.94
CA TRP A 194 7.09 3.99 19.13
C TRP A 194 6.60 2.81 19.98
N PHE A 195 7.11 2.66 21.22
CA PHE A 195 6.69 1.60 22.13
C PHE A 195 5.24 1.73 22.58
N ASN A 196 4.65 2.92 22.55
CA ASN A 196 3.24 3.14 22.86
C ASN A 196 2.27 2.47 21.88
N PHE A 197 2.77 2.06 20.70
CA PHE A 197 1.98 1.38 19.67
C PHE A 197 2.05 -0.14 19.76
N LEU A 198 2.77 -0.70 20.75
CA LEU A 198 2.85 -2.14 20.99
C LEU A 198 1.45 -2.68 21.32
N LYS A 199 1.00 -3.69 20.57
CA LYS A 199 -0.19 -4.46 20.91
C LYS A 199 0.18 -5.49 21.99
N PHE A 200 -0.44 -5.38 23.14
CA PHE A 200 -0.30 -6.42 24.16
C PHE A 200 -1.02 -7.68 23.68
N GLN A 201 -0.31 -8.80 23.63
CA GLN A 201 -0.93 -10.11 23.45
C GLN A 201 -1.70 -10.43 24.74
N ASN A 202 -3.04 -10.57 24.60
CA ASN A 202 -3.90 -11.04 25.70
C ASN A 202 -3.77 -12.55 25.88
#